data_941aa1afb51b83f72a40482ad7b9cc1b
#
_entry.id   941aa1afb51b83f72a40482ad7b9cc1b
#
_cell.length_a   1.000
_cell.length_b   1.000
_cell.length_c   1.000
_cell.angle_alpha   90.00
_cell.angle_beta   90.00
_cell.angle_gamma   90.00
#
_symmetry.space_group_name_H-M   'P 1'
#
loop_
_entity.id
_entity.type
_entity.pdbx_description
1 polymer ?
#
loop_
_entity_poly.entity_id
_entity_poly.type
_entity_poly.pdbx_seq_one_letter_code
_entity_poly.pdbx_strand_id
1 'polypeptide(L)'
;MRKTQEHSCYIWQRENWPDFRWDSEALLEPMSHLSHLHGLLNGRMSMLGFNEKSQSLLSAMTDELISSSEIEGVLLNPKSVRSSLARRLGIEDDGLLAEDHYVEGLVDVMLDAVHNYRAPLTAERLFGWHAALFPLGRSGMHSITVADWRKGEEPMQVVSGAFGHEKVHYEAPASADVPAEMARLIDWCNSSDQSPFIMAAVAHLW
;
A
#
# COMPACT_ATOMS: atom_id res chain seq x y z
N MET A 1 -18.93 31.52 -24.81
CA MET A 1 -19.72 30.58 -24.00
C MET A 1 -18.76 29.74 -23.20
N ARG A 2 -18.57 30.02 -21.92
CA ARG A 2 -17.77 29.15 -21.00
C ARG A 2 -18.61 27.91 -20.77
N LYS A 3 -18.13 26.75 -21.21
CA LYS A 3 -18.67 25.47 -20.76
C LYS A 3 -18.44 25.41 -19.24
N THR A 4 -19.50 25.43 -18.48
CA THR A 4 -19.51 25.04 -17.08
C THR A 4 -18.97 23.60 -17.03
N GLN A 5 -17.73 23.43 -16.56
CA GLN A 5 -17.24 22.13 -16.14
C GLN A 5 -18.15 21.70 -14.99
N GLU A 6 -18.89 20.61 -15.20
CA GLU A 6 -19.52 19.90 -14.10
C GLU A 6 -18.38 19.54 -13.14
N HIS A 7 -18.32 20.19 -11.99
CA HIS A 7 -17.41 19.82 -10.92
C HIS A 7 -17.79 18.41 -10.46
N SER A 8 -17.05 17.40 -10.92
CA SER A 8 -17.20 16.08 -10.35
C SER A 8 -16.80 16.17 -8.88
N CYS A 9 -17.72 15.85 -7.99
CA CYS A 9 -17.45 15.80 -6.56
C CYS A 9 -16.57 14.59 -6.28
N TYR A 10 -15.33 14.81 -5.88
CA TYR A 10 -14.42 13.74 -5.46
C TYR A 10 -14.88 13.11 -4.16
N ILE A 11 -14.45 11.90 -3.87
CA ILE A 11 -14.89 11.14 -2.70
C ILE A 11 -14.66 11.93 -1.39
N TRP A 12 -13.51 12.57 -1.26
CA TRP A 12 -13.13 13.35 -0.09
C TRP A 12 -13.90 14.68 0.07
N GLN A 13 -14.61 15.12 -0.97
CA GLN A 13 -15.46 16.34 -0.96
C GLN A 13 -16.90 16.07 -0.52
N ARG A 14 -17.26 14.81 -0.29
CA ARG A 14 -18.63 14.46 0.14
C ARG A 14 -18.85 14.85 1.60
N GLU A 15 -20.07 15.27 1.91
CA GLU A 15 -20.46 15.67 3.27
C GLU A 15 -20.25 14.58 4.32
N ASN A 16 -20.35 13.33 3.91
CA ASN A 16 -20.16 12.16 4.78
C ASN A 16 -18.73 11.63 4.80
N TRP A 17 -17.77 12.32 4.19
CA TRP A 17 -16.37 11.88 4.22
C TRP A 17 -15.77 11.98 5.64
N PRO A 18 -15.06 10.97 6.11
CA PRO A 18 -14.77 9.65 5.56
C PRO A 18 -15.69 8.54 6.11
N ASP A 19 -16.96 8.83 6.37
CA ASP A 19 -17.94 7.85 6.89
C ASP A 19 -18.29 6.86 5.78
N PHE A 20 -17.45 5.82 5.60
CA PHE A 20 -17.68 4.77 4.63
C PHE A 20 -18.84 3.87 5.07
N ARG A 21 -19.71 3.55 4.11
CA ARG A 21 -20.85 2.67 4.30
C ARG A 21 -20.85 1.55 3.28
N TRP A 22 -21.17 0.36 3.73
CA TRP A 22 -21.29 -0.82 2.89
C TRP A 22 -22.54 -1.63 3.25
N ASP A 23 -22.98 -2.45 2.32
CA ASP A 23 -24.06 -3.40 2.54
C ASP A 23 -23.48 -4.66 3.23
N SER A 24 -23.69 -4.75 4.54
CA SER A 24 -23.19 -5.88 5.34
C SER A 24 -23.89 -7.20 4.98
N GLU A 25 -25.13 -7.16 4.51
CA GLU A 25 -25.88 -8.36 4.11
C GLU A 25 -25.29 -8.91 2.79
N ALA A 26 -25.03 -8.04 1.82
CA ALA A 26 -24.38 -8.42 0.55
C ALA A 26 -22.95 -8.94 0.75
N LEU A 27 -22.24 -8.50 1.80
CA LEU A 27 -20.88 -8.95 2.12
C LEU A 27 -20.83 -10.24 2.93
N LEU A 28 -21.93 -10.70 3.52
CA LEU A 28 -21.93 -11.83 4.46
C LEU A 28 -21.40 -13.12 3.81
N GLU A 29 -21.88 -13.48 2.61
CA GLU A 29 -21.47 -14.69 1.91
C GLU A 29 -20.00 -14.63 1.46
N PRO A 30 -19.53 -13.58 0.72
CA PRO A 30 -18.13 -13.48 0.33
C PRO A 30 -17.16 -13.44 1.52
N MET A 31 -17.51 -12.75 2.62
CA MET A 31 -16.68 -12.70 3.82
C MET A 31 -16.60 -14.05 4.54
N SER A 32 -17.71 -14.79 4.59
CA SER A 32 -17.74 -16.15 5.13
C SER A 32 -16.87 -17.10 4.31
N HIS A 33 -16.99 -17.04 2.98
CA HIS A 33 -16.17 -17.83 2.08
C HIS A 33 -14.68 -17.51 2.21
N LEU A 34 -14.32 -16.22 2.25
CA LEU A 34 -12.94 -15.78 2.46
C LEU A 34 -12.37 -16.25 3.80
N SER A 35 -13.16 -16.15 4.87
CA SER A 35 -12.77 -16.63 6.20
C SER A 35 -12.53 -18.14 6.22
N HIS A 36 -13.37 -18.90 5.51
CA HIS A 36 -13.20 -20.35 5.33
C HIS A 36 -11.90 -20.69 4.59
N LEU A 37 -11.63 -20.03 3.46
CA LEU A 37 -10.41 -20.23 2.69
C LEU A 37 -9.14 -19.87 3.49
N HIS A 38 -9.20 -18.76 4.23
CA HIS A 38 -8.11 -18.34 5.10
C HIS A 38 -7.85 -19.37 6.21
N GLY A 39 -8.91 -19.88 6.86
CA GLY A 39 -8.80 -20.95 7.86
C GLY A 39 -8.21 -22.24 7.28
N LEU A 40 -8.63 -22.64 6.08
CA LEU A 40 -8.11 -23.80 5.38
C LEU A 40 -6.62 -23.64 5.03
N LEU A 41 -6.22 -22.49 4.53
CA LEU A 41 -4.81 -22.16 4.23
C LEU A 41 -3.96 -22.26 5.50
N ASN A 42 -4.37 -21.61 6.58
CA ASN A 42 -3.67 -21.63 7.86
C ASN A 42 -3.54 -23.06 8.41
N GLY A 43 -4.62 -23.86 8.29
CA GLY A 43 -4.58 -25.28 8.68
C GLY A 43 -3.56 -26.07 7.88
N ARG A 44 -3.52 -25.91 6.56
CA ARG A 44 -2.52 -26.59 5.70
C ARG A 44 -1.10 -26.13 6.03
N MET A 45 -0.88 -24.82 6.18
CA MET A 45 0.43 -24.27 6.53
C MET A 45 0.92 -24.75 7.89
N SER A 46 0.02 -24.98 8.85
CA SER A 46 0.40 -25.49 10.18
C SER A 46 0.98 -26.92 10.15
N MET A 47 0.64 -27.69 9.12
CA MET A 47 1.11 -29.07 8.94
C MET A 47 2.49 -29.18 8.28
N LEU A 48 2.99 -28.09 7.68
CA LEU A 48 4.30 -28.07 7.02
C LEU A 48 5.44 -28.05 8.03
N GLY A 49 6.57 -28.65 7.68
CA GLY A 49 7.82 -28.51 8.40
C GLY A 49 8.38 -27.08 8.36
N PHE A 50 9.43 -26.82 9.11
CA PHE A 50 10.03 -25.49 9.21
C PHE A 50 10.55 -24.97 7.86
N ASN A 51 11.29 -25.81 7.14
CA ASN A 51 11.89 -25.44 5.85
C ASN A 51 10.81 -25.17 4.79
N GLU A 52 9.78 -26.03 4.71
CA GLU A 52 8.68 -25.87 3.77
C GLU A 52 7.89 -24.60 4.06
N LYS A 53 7.66 -24.26 5.33
CA LYS A 53 7.04 -23.00 5.73
C LYS A 53 7.87 -21.81 5.28
N SER A 54 9.16 -21.83 5.53
CA SER A 54 10.07 -20.74 5.17
C SER A 54 10.14 -20.53 3.65
N GLN A 55 10.23 -21.62 2.88
CA GLN A 55 10.22 -21.54 1.42
C GLN A 55 8.88 -21.09 0.86
N SER A 56 7.76 -21.55 1.45
CA SER A 56 6.43 -21.10 1.04
C SER A 56 6.21 -19.61 1.34
N LEU A 57 6.67 -19.13 2.50
CA LEU A 57 6.62 -17.72 2.87
C LEU A 57 7.46 -16.87 1.92
N LEU A 58 8.70 -17.28 1.66
CA LEU A 58 9.60 -16.61 0.72
C LEU A 58 8.98 -16.51 -0.68
N SER A 59 8.36 -17.58 -1.18
CA SER A 59 7.69 -17.56 -2.48
C SER A 59 6.49 -16.61 -2.47
N ALA A 60 5.61 -16.73 -1.47
CA ALA A 60 4.41 -15.89 -1.38
C ALA A 60 4.76 -14.40 -1.28
N MET A 61 5.75 -14.03 -0.46
CA MET A 61 6.18 -12.64 -0.33
C MET A 61 6.86 -12.12 -1.61
N THR A 62 7.60 -12.99 -2.31
CA THR A 62 8.20 -12.63 -3.60
C THR A 62 7.13 -12.33 -4.65
N ASP A 63 6.14 -13.22 -4.77
CA ASP A 63 5.04 -13.08 -5.73
C ASP A 63 4.18 -11.84 -5.42
N GLU A 64 3.93 -11.58 -4.14
CA GLU A 64 3.18 -10.40 -3.67
C GLU A 64 3.87 -9.09 -4.05
N LEU A 65 5.18 -8.96 -3.75
CA LEU A 65 5.94 -7.76 -4.11
C LEU A 65 5.98 -7.51 -5.61
N ILE A 66 6.15 -8.57 -6.40
CA ILE A 66 6.17 -8.47 -7.85
C ILE A 66 4.81 -8.01 -8.37
N SER A 67 3.73 -8.70 -7.97
CA SER A 67 2.38 -8.42 -8.45
C SER A 67 1.89 -7.03 -8.03
N SER A 68 2.14 -6.63 -6.79
CA SER A 68 1.77 -5.29 -6.30
C SER A 68 2.53 -4.20 -7.05
N SER A 69 3.82 -4.41 -7.33
CA SER A 69 4.62 -3.45 -8.11
C SER A 69 4.19 -3.37 -9.58
N GLU A 70 3.81 -4.50 -10.19
CA GLU A 70 3.28 -4.52 -11.57
C GLU A 70 1.97 -3.74 -11.71
N ILE A 71 1.09 -3.82 -10.72
CA ILE A 71 -0.17 -3.03 -10.68
C ILE A 71 0.15 -1.53 -10.72
N GLU A 72 1.21 -1.11 -10.05
CA GLU A 72 1.69 0.28 -10.05
C GLU A 72 2.60 0.62 -11.25
N GLY A 73 2.73 -0.29 -12.22
CA GLY A 73 3.52 -0.09 -13.44
C GLY A 73 5.03 -0.25 -13.26
N VAL A 74 5.49 -0.81 -12.14
CA VAL A 74 6.91 -1.04 -11.84
C VAL A 74 7.25 -2.50 -12.04
N LEU A 75 8.16 -2.78 -12.98
CA LEU A 75 8.63 -4.13 -13.26
C LEU A 75 9.87 -4.43 -12.41
N LEU A 76 9.74 -5.35 -11.47
CA LEU A 76 10.83 -5.82 -10.62
C LEU A 76 11.49 -7.07 -11.20
N ASN A 77 12.79 -7.26 -10.92
CA ASN A 77 13.45 -8.52 -11.19
C ASN A 77 13.10 -9.54 -10.10
N PRO A 78 12.40 -10.65 -10.43
CA PRO A 78 11.99 -11.64 -9.44
C PRO A 78 13.15 -12.25 -8.65
N LYS A 79 14.30 -12.43 -9.28
CA LYS A 79 15.50 -12.97 -8.61
C LYS A 79 16.07 -11.98 -7.60
N SER A 80 16.06 -10.67 -7.90
CA SER A 80 16.52 -9.64 -6.96
C SER A 80 15.61 -9.56 -5.74
N VAL A 81 14.29 -9.57 -5.95
CA VAL A 81 13.28 -9.57 -4.86
C VAL A 81 13.47 -10.81 -3.97
N ARG A 82 13.51 -12.00 -4.57
CA ARG A 82 13.69 -13.24 -3.83
C ARG A 82 15.01 -13.26 -3.04
N SER A 83 16.11 -12.83 -3.65
CA SER A 83 17.41 -12.76 -3.02
C SER A 83 17.44 -11.81 -1.81
N SER A 84 16.81 -10.62 -1.94
CA SER A 84 16.68 -9.67 -0.84
C SER A 84 15.86 -10.24 0.31
N LEU A 85 14.69 -10.80 0.01
CA LEU A 85 13.84 -11.46 1.01
C LEU A 85 14.54 -12.61 1.71
N ALA A 86 15.23 -13.50 0.96
CA ALA A 86 15.94 -14.64 1.52
C ALA A 86 17.02 -14.19 2.53
N ARG A 87 17.82 -13.17 2.19
CA ARG A 87 18.81 -12.59 3.11
C ARG A 87 18.17 -12.07 4.41
N ARG A 88 17.09 -11.32 4.31
CA ARG A 88 16.40 -10.72 5.47
C ARG A 88 15.71 -11.75 6.35
N LEU A 89 15.19 -12.84 5.75
CA LEU A 89 14.54 -13.94 6.46
C LEU A 89 15.53 -15.00 6.98
N GLY A 90 16.82 -14.89 6.64
CA GLY A 90 17.83 -15.90 7.00
C GLY A 90 17.60 -17.26 6.32
N ILE A 91 17.01 -17.24 5.12
CA ILE A 91 16.73 -18.45 4.33
C ILE A 91 17.87 -18.64 3.33
N GLU A 92 18.44 -19.87 3.27
CA GLU A 92 19.42 -20.21 2.26
C GLU A 92 18.81 -20.17 0.86
N ASP A 93 19.47 -19.45 -0.05
CA ASP A 93 19.09 -19.35 -1.46
C ASP A 93 20.37 -19.30 -2.32
N ASP A 94 20.51 -20.24 -3.23
CA ASP A 94 21.73 -20.43 -4.05
C ASP A 94 21.93 -19.31 -5.09
N GLY A 95 20.98 -18.39 -5.23
CA GLY A 95 20.94 -17.39 -6.27
C GLY A 95 21.13 -15.95 -5.78
N LEU A 96 21.85 -15.69 -4.68
CA LEU A 96 22.03 -14.35 -4.12
C LEU A 96 22.63 -13.38 -5.17
N LEU A 97 21.87 -12.34 -5.49
CA LEU A 97 22.26 -11.26 -6.38
C LEU A 97 22.82 -10.07 -5.61
N ALA A 98 23.50 -9.17 -6.31
CA ALA A 98 23.90 -7.89 -5.77
C ALA A 98 22.67 -7.09 -5.30
N GLU A 99 22.87 -6.24 -4.30
CA GLU A 99 21.81 -5.42 -3.72
C GLU A 99 21.30 -4.39 -4.74
N ASP A 100 19.97 -4.30 -4.82
CA ASP A 100 19.25 -3.24 -5.52
C ASP A 100 18.56 -2.38 -4.44
N HIS A 101 19.01 -1.15 -4.26
CA HIS A 101 18.49 -0.26 -3.20
C HIS A 101 16.98 -0.05 -3.24
N TYR A 102 16.38 -0.05 -4.42
CA TYR A 102 14.93 0.08 -4.55
C TYR A 102 14.21 -1.18 -4.05
N VAL A 103 14.71 -2.35 -4.45
CA VAL A 103 14.17 -3.64 -3.99
C VAL A 103 14.37 -3.80 -2.49
N GLU A 104 15.52 -3.40 -1.94
CA GLU A 104 15.78 -3.45 -0.49
C GLU A 104 14.75 -2.61 0.29
N GLY A 105 14.45 -1.39 -0.19
CA GLY A 105 13.44 -0.53 0.44
C GLY A 105 12.04 -1.14 0.42
N LEU A 106 11.62 -1.72 -0.70
CA LEU A 106 10.35 -2.44 -0.81
C LEU A 106 10.26 -3.63 0.15
N VAL A 107 11.33 -4.41 0.24
CA VAL A 107 11.43 -5.56 1.15
C VAL A 107 11.36 -5.11 2.60
N ASP A 108 12.03 -4.03 2.97
CA ASP A 108 11.98 -3.49 4.34
C ASP A 108 10.56 -3.07 4.73
N VAL A 109 9.84 -2.38 3.84
CA VAL A 109 8.44 -1.98 4.06
C VAL A 109 7.54 -3.21 4.22
N MET A 110 7.66 -4.20 3.34
CA MET A 110 6.86 -5.43 3.42
C MET A 110 7.12 -6.19 4.72
N LEU A 111 8.38 -6.36 5.10
CA LEU A 111 8.75 -7.09 6.32
C LEU A 111 8.23 -6.38 7.57
N ASP A 112 8.34 -5.04 7.63
CA ASP A 112 7.75 -4.30 8.74
C ASP A 112 6.23 -4.43 8.76
N ALA A 113 5.56 -4.30 7.62
CA ALA A 113 4.11 -4.43 7.54
C ALA A 113 3.62 -5.83 7.98
N VAL A 114 4.33 -6.89 7.58
CA VAL A 114 3.96 -8.29 7.90
C VAL A 114 4.33 -8.68 9.32
N HIS A 115 5.54 -8.36 9.79
CA HIS A 115 6.00 -8.76 11.12
C HIS A 115 5.41 -7.90 12.23
N ASN A 116 5.25 -6.61 11.97
CA ASN A 116 4.78 -5.62 12.93
C ASN A 116 3.32 -5.20 12.69
N TYR A 117 2.50 -6.06 12.08
CA TYR A 117 1.11 -5.75 11.76
C TYR A 117 0.23 -5.40 12.98
N ARG A 118 0.64 -5.84 14.18
CA ARG A 118 -0.04 -5.51 15.45
C ARG A 118 0.46 -4.22 16.10
N ALA A 119 1.59 -3.69 15.63
CA ALA A 119 2.07 -2.41 16.14
C ALA A 119 1.16 -1.28 15.63
N PRO A 120 0.92 -0.24 16.42
CA PRO A 120 0.13 0.90 15.98
C PRO A 120 0.69 1.51 14.69
N LEU A 121 -0.22 1.92 13.81
CA LEU A 121 0.14 2.77 12.68
C LEU A 121 0.41 4.17 13.23
N THR A 122 1.51 4.80 12.82
CA THR A 122 1.86 6.17 13.19
C THR A 122 2.38 6.94 11.98
N ALA A 123 2.37 8.27 12.06
CA ALA A 123 2.95 9.10 11.00
C ALA A 123 4.43 8.80 10.81
N GLU A 124 5.19 8.62 11.89
CA GLU A 124 6.62 8.27 11.85
C GLU A 124 6.85 6.95 11.13
N ARG A 125 5.99 5.95 11.35
CA ARG A 125 6.08 4.66 10.66
C ARG A 125 5.85 4.81 9.16
N LEU A 126 4.84 5.58 8.75
CA LEU A 126 4.57 5.90 7.34
C LEU A 126 5.73 6.68 6.72
N PHE A 127 6.30 7.63 7.45
CA PHE A 127 7.49 8.38 7.01
C PHE A 127 8.72 7.48 6.86
N GLY A 128 8.89 6.51 7.78
CA GLY A 128 9.94 5.49 7.68
C GLY A 128 9.78 4.64 6.41
N TRP A 129 8.58 4.18 6.10
CA TRP A 129 8.29 3.44 4.87
C TRP A 129 8.55 4.29 3.64
N HIS A 130 8.11 5.54 3.64
CA HIS A 130 8.36 6.45 2.52
C HIS A 130 9.86 6.74 2.32
N ALA A 131 10.63 6.88 3.41
CA ALA A 131 12.07 7.04 3.33
C ALA A 131 12.78 5.80 2.78
N ALA A 132 12.31 4.60 3.13
CA ALA A 132 12.85 3.35 2.60
C ALA A 132 12.60 3.21 1.08
N LEU A 133 11.43 3.63 0.60
CA LEU A 133 11.08 3.59 -0.83
C LEU A 133 11.83 4.66 -1.65
N PHE A 134 12.13 5.81 -1.07
CA PHE A 134 12.74 6.95 -1.78
C PHE A 134 13.99 7.48 -1.07
N PRO A 135 15.03 6.65 -0.85
CA PRO A 135 16.20 7.02 -0.04
C PRO A 135 16.99 8.20 -0.62
N LEU A 136 16.87 8.46 -1.93
CA LEU A 136 17.53 9.58 -2.61
C LEU A 136 16.68 10.85 -2.68
N GLY A 137 15.47 10.86 -2.11
CA GLY A 137 14.56 11.99 -2.21
C GLY A 137 14.06 12.29 -3.61
N ARG A 138 13.96 11.27 -4.46
CA ARG A 138 13.57 11.40 -5.87
C ARG A 138 12.65 10.28 -6.29
N SER A 139 11.69 10.63 -7.17
CA SER A 139 10.91 9.69 -7.95
C SER A 139 11.26 9.92 -9.43
N GLY A 140 12.01 9.00 -10.02
CA GLY A 140 12.63 9.21 -11.32
C GLY A 140 13.55 10.43 -11.31
N MET A 141 13.27 11.41 -12.18
CA MET A 141 14.04 12.66 -12.27
C MET A 141 13.52 13.78 -11.37
N HIS A 142 12.37 13.59 -10.73
CA HIS A 142 11.74 14.62 -9.91
C HIS A 142 12.17 14.51 -8.45
N SER A 143 12.49 15.64 -7.82
CA SER A 143 12.68 15.72 -6.37
C SER A 143 11.32 15.67 -5.68
N ILE A 144 11.22 14.88 -4.63
CA ILE A 144 9.99 14.74 -3.83
C ILE A 144 10.28 15.00 -2.36
N THR A 145 9.23 15.40 -1.62
CA THR A 145 9.29 15.48 -0.15
C THR A 145 9.31 14.05 0.39
N VAL A 146 10.35 13.68 1.15
CA VAL A 146 10.48 12.34 1.76
C VAL A 146 10.38 12.45 3.27
N ALA A 147 9.75 11.47 3.90
CA ALA A 147 9.53 11.39 5.35
C ALA A 147 8.82 12.61 5.93
N ASP A 148 7.93 13.21 5.16
CA ASP A 148 7.09 14.32 5.56
C ASP A 148 5.83 14.35 4.66
N TRP A 149 4.80 15.06 5.11
CA TRP A 149 3.64 15.31 4.27
C TRP A 149 4.01 16.23 3.10
N ARG A 150 3.33 16.04 1.96
CA ARG A 150 3.56 16.90 0.80
C ARG A 150 3.29 18.35 1.14
N LYS A 151 4.06 19.25 0.52
CA LYS A 151 4.01 20.69 0.68
C LYS A 151 3.73 21.33 -0.67
N GLY A 152 3.28 22.57 -0.66
CA GLY A 152 2.97 23.36 -1.86
C GLY A 152 1.49 23.71 -1.95
N GLU A 153 1.20 24.69 -2.78
CA GLU A 153 -0.17 25.22 -2.98
C GLU A 153 -0.86 24.55 -4.17
N GLU A 154 -0.07 23.98 -5.10
CA GLU A 154 -0.62 23.33 -6.28
C GLU A 154 -1.29 21.98 -5.91
N PRO A 155 -2.51 21.73 -6.40
CA PRO A 155 -3.20 20.47 -6.16
C PRO A 155 -2.48 19.32 -6.86
N MET A 156 -2.38 18.18 -6.19
CA MET A 156 -1.94 16.93 -6.82
C MET A 156 -3.11 16.37 -7.64
N GLN A 157 -2.88 16.10 -8.91
CA GLN A 157 -3.93 15.65 -9.83
C GLN A 157 -3.54 14.39 -10.58
N VAL A 158 -4.53 13.55 -10.87
CA VAL A 158 -4.42 12.47 -11.84
C VAL A 158 -4.99 12.97 -13.16
N VAL A 159 -4.15 13.01 -14.16
CA VAL A 159 -4.50 13.58 -15.47
C VAL A 159 -4.24 12.59 -16.60
N SER A 160 -4.95 12.75 -17.72
CA SER A 160 -4.63 12.10 -18.99
C SER A 160 -4.74 13.10 -20.14
N GLY A 161 -4.10 12.80 -21.26
CA GLY A 161 -4.08 13.68 -22.44
C GLY A 161 -2.70 14.21 -22.76
N ALA A 162 -2.59 14.99 -23.85
CA ALA A 162 -1.34 15.63 -24.23
C ALA A 162 -1.11 16.89 -23.40
N PHE A 163 0.14 17.27 -23.23
CA PHE A 163 0.52 18.49 -22.51
C PHE A 163 -0.23 19.73 -23.07
N GLY A 164 -0.88 20.48 -22.17
CA GLY A 164 -1.72 21.62 -22.50
C GLY A 164 -3.17 21.27 -22.89
N HIS A 165 -3.52 19.97 -22.92
CA HIS A 165 -4.87 19.48 -23.18
C HIS A 165 -5.24 18.34 -22.21
N GLU A 166 -4.76 18.45 -20.98
CA GLU A 166 -4.98 17.45 -19.95
C GLU A 166 -6.45 17.42 -19.50
N LYS A 167 -6.95 16.22 -19.29
CA LYS A 167 -8.22 15.96 -18.60
C LYS A 167 -7.89 15.54 -17.19
N VAL A 168 -8.36 16.33 -16.22
CA VAL A 168 -8.25 15.98 -14.79
C VAL A 168 -9.30 14.92 -14.46
N HIS A 169 -8.86 13.79 -13.92
CA HIS A 169 -9.72 12.68 -13.46
C HIS A 169 -9.92 12.70 -11.95
N TYR A 170 -8.91 13.12 -11.23
CA TYR A 170 -8.93 13.23 -9.78
C TYR A 170 -8.05 14.38 -9.33
N GLU A 171 -8.47 15.03 -8.25
CA GLU A 171 -7.71 16.04 -7.54
C GLU A 171 -7.69 15.68 -6.05
N ALA A 172 -6.50 15.60 -5.48
CA ALA A 172 -6.31 15.28 -4.07
C ALA A 172 -6.66 16.50 -3.18
N PRO A 173 -6.95 16.29 -1.88
CA PRO A 173 -7.11 17.37 -0.90
C PRO A 173 -5.93 18.34 -0.93
N ALA A 174 -6.11 19.59 -0.47
CA ALA A 174 -5.01 20.54 -0.36
C ALA A 174 -3.91 20.00 0.57
N SER A 175 -2.64 20.35 0.30
CA SER A 175 -1.52 19.88 1.11
C SER A 175 -1.64 20.29 2.59
N ALA A 176 -2.29 21.43 2.87
CA ALA A 176 -2.56 21.89 4.22
C ALA A 176 -3.51 20.98 5.00
N ASP A 177 -4.40 20.25 4.31
CA ASP A 177 -5.39 19.36 4.91
C ASP A 177 -4.83 17.94 5.14
N VAL A 178 -3.78 17.55 4.41
CA VAL A 178 -3.21 16.19 4.46
C VAL A 178 -2.82 15.74 5.88
N PRO A 179 -2.18 16.56 6.74
CA PRO A 179 -1.85 16.12 8.09
C PRO A 179 -3.09 15.74 8.93
N ALA A 180 -4.17 16.50 8.79
CA ALA A 180 -5.42 16.25 9.52
C ALA A 180 -6.13 14.99 8.98
N GLU A 181 -6.20 14.82 7.66
CA GLU A 181 -6.78 13.62 7.04
C GLU A 181 -5.99 12.36 7.40
N MET A 182 -4.67 12.42 7.37
CA MET A 182 -3.82 11.29 7.74
C MET A 182 -3.91 10.96 9.24
N ALA A 183 -4.06 11.95 10.11
CA ALA A 183 -4.31 11.71 11.53
C ALA A 183 -5.63 10.96 11.73
N ARG A 184 -6.70 11.32 11.00
CA ARG A 184 -8.00 10.63 11.04
C ARG A 184 -7.91 9.19 10.54
N LEU A 185 -7.19 8.95 9.43
CA LEU A 185 -6.93 7.60 8.92
C LEU A 185 -6.17 6.74 9.94
N ILE A 186 -5.10 7.29 10.51
CA ILE A 186 -4.28 6.60 11.51
C ILE A 186 -5.11 6.24 12.74
N ASP A 187 -5.88 7.18 13.28
CA ASP A 187 -6.78 6.92 14.41
C ASP A 187 -7.81 5.85 14.07
N TRP A 188 -8.41 5.92 12.89
CA TRP A 188 -9.37 4.91 12.44
C TRP A 188 -8.73 3.52 12.31
N CYS A 189 -7.55 3.40 11.72
CA CYS A 189 -6.81 2.14 11.60
C CYS A 189 -6.48 1.53 12.97
N ASN A 190 -6.13 2.37 13.95
CA ASN A 190 -5.73 1.91 15.28
C ASN A 190 -6.91 1.60 16.22
N SER A 191 -8.08 2.17 15.98
CA SER A 191 -9.26 2.05 16.86
C SER A 191 -10.42 1.23 16.28
N SER A 192 -10.35 0.85 14.99
CA SER A 192 -11.44 0.18 14.30
C SER A 192 -11.61 -1.27 14.78
N ASP A 193 -12.86 -1.66 15.08
CA ASP A 193 -13.25 -3.04 15.38
C ASP A 193 -13.72 -3.81 14.13
N GLN A 194 -13.52 -3.24 12.95
CA GLN A 194 -13.91 -3.88 11.70
C GLN A 194 -13.00 -5.09 11.36
N SER A 195 -13.52 -6.00 10.55
CA SER A 195 -12.70 -7.11 10.07
C SER A 195 -11.48 -6.59 9.30
N PRO A 196 -10.32 -7.27 9.35
CA PRO A 196 -9.12 -6.87 8.61
C PRO A 196 -9.35 -6.66 7.11
N PHE A 197 -10.26 -7.41 6.50
CA PHE A 197 -10.59 -7.27 5.09
C PHE A 197 -11.34 -5.97 4.79
N ILE A 198 -12.28 -5.57 5.66
CA ILE A 198 -12.96 -4.27 5.54
C ILE A 198 -11.97 -3.14 5.81
N MET A 199 -11.11 -3.29 6.82
CA MET A 199 -10.08 -2.30 7.12
C MET A 199 -9.14 -2.07 5.94
N ALA A 200 -8.68 -3.14 5.29
CA ALA A 200 -7.83 -3.03 4.10
C ALA A 200 -8.54 -2.31 2.95
N ALA A 201 -9.81 -2.64 2.69
CA ALA A 201 -10.60 -2.00 1.63
C ALA A 201 -10.82 -0.50 1.90
N VAL A 202 -11.17 -0.13 3.13
CA VAL A 202 -11.39 1.28 3.49
C VAL A 202 -10.09 2.06 3.47
N ALA A 203 -9.00 1.52 4.02
CA ALA A 203 -7.68 2.17 4.00
C ALA A 203 -7.15 2.40 2.56
N HIS A 204 -7.50 1.51 1.62
CA HIS A 204 -7.16 1.67 0.20
C HIS A 204 -7.95 2.78 -0.49
N LEU A 205 -9.18 3.04 -0.01
CA LEU A 205 -10.07 4.07 -0.58
C LEU A 205 -9.88 5.45 0.06
N TRP A 206 -9.28 5.51 1.25
CA TRP A 206 -9.03 6.76 1.97
C TRP A 206 -7.88 7.53 1.33
#